data_8db52046ba45017873e6c9e79532dd5b
#
_entry.id   8db52046ba45017873e6c9e79532dd5b
#
_cell.length_a   1.000
_cell.length_b   1.000
_cell.length_c   1.000
_cell.angle_alpha   90.00
_cell.angle_beta   90.00
_cell.angle_gamma   90.00
#
_symmetry.space_group_name_H-M   'P 1'
#
loop_
_entity.id
_entity.type
_entity.pdbx_description
1 polymer ?
#
loop_
_entity_poly.entity_id
_entity_poly.type
_entity_poly.pdbx_seq_one_letter_code
_entity_poly.pdbx_strand_id
1 'polypeptide(L)'
;ISACLVGSEMCIRDRNKGGVLSVKDLSNRSEYKRVLRAVERGELIRVRQGVYAEPTALFSTMVDIERIIPGGVVCLYNAWSYYQLSTTVPPAFCIAIRSKRKIVLPDSIPIQLYYWKDEYFDIGVIEQNVSGHTIRMTDLERSVCDAIKYRNKIGMDICAEVVRTYLKRNDRNLSRLYDYAKKLRVYKTLNYFIEITLE
;
A
#
# COMPACT_ATOMS: atom_id res chain seq x y z
N ILE A 1 22.53 21.61 2.72
CA ILE A 1 22.50 22.71 3.73
C ILE A 1 21.06 23.16 3.79
N SER A 2 20.36 22.70 4.81
CA SER A 2 18.95 22.94 5.04
C SER A 2 18.76 24.36 5.57
N ALA A 3 18.07 25.21 4.81
CA ALA A 3 17.67 26.54 5.28
C ALA A 3 16.59 26.37 6.34
N CYS A 4 16.99 26.62 7.58
CA CYS A 4 16.12 26.71 8.74
C CYS A 4 15.29 27.99 8.62
N LEU A 5 14.05 27.92 8.20
CA LEU A 5 13.09 29.04 8.30
C LEU A 5 12.55 29.09 9.71
N VAL A 6 12.98 30.09 10.44
CA VAL A 6 12.63 30.39 11.83
C VAL A 6 11.21 30.98 11.87
N GLY A 7 10.38 30.44 12.76
CA GLY A 7 9.13 31.06 13.21
C GLY A 7 7.86 30.44 12.59
N SER A 8 7.07 29.77 13.39
CA SER A 8 5.69 29.26 13.16
C SER A 8 5.46 28.13 12.12
N GLU A 9 6.35 27.89 11.17
CA GLU A 9 6.25 26.79 10.20
C GLU A 9 6.70 25.43 10.79
N MET A 10 7.55 25.48 11.81
CA MET A 10 8.06 24.29 12.51
C MET A 10 6.95 23.48 13.21
N CYS A 11 5.86 24.11 13.67
CA CYS A 11 4.76 23.43 14.33
C CYS A 11 3.90 22.52 13.42
N ILE A 12 3.86 22.79 12.12
CA ILE A 12 3.12 21.95 11.15
C ILE A 12 3.99 20.75 10.76
N ARG A 13 5.29 20.94 10.57
CA ARG A 13 6.26 19.86 10.26
C ARG A 13 6.47 18.89 11.40
N ASP A 14 6.57 19.38 12.65
CA ASP A 14 6.78 18.52 13.83
C ASP A 14 5.57 17.64 14.18
N ARG A 15 4.35 18.06 13.81
CA ARG A 15 3.13 17.25 13.97
C ARG A 15 2.91 16.26 12.82
N ASN A 16 3.59 16.44 11.71
CA ASN A 16 3.49 15.59 10.51
C ASN A 16 4.44 14.39 10.59
N LYS A 17 4.11 13.41 11.40
CA LYS A 17 4.73 12.09 11.28
C LYS A 17 4.40 11.53 9.89
N GLY A 18 5.37 11.61 8.95
CA GLY A 18 5.26 11.04 7.62
C GLY A 18 4.69 11.94 6.52
N GLY A 19 4.66 13.27 6.70
CA GLY A 19 4.33 14.21 5.60
C GLY A 19 2.87 14.27 5.19
N VAL A 20 1.93 13.64 5.92
CA VAL A 20 0.49 13.67 5.69
C VAL A 20 -0.22 14.34 6.86
N LEU A 21 -1.02 15.38 6.60
CA LEU A 21 -1.75 16.17 7.56
C LEU A 21 -3.26 15.97 7.43
N SER A 22 -3.96 15.65 8.52
CA SER A 22 -5.43 15.65 8.56
C SER A 22 -5.98 16.90 9.24
N VAL A 23 -7.10 17.43 8.74
CA VAL A 23 -7.83 18.54 9.41
C VAL A 23 -8.22 18.19 10.84
N LYS A 24 -8.41 16.90 11.15
CA LYS A 24 -8.69 16.41 12.52
C LYS A 24 -7.51 16.62 13.47
N ASP A 25 -6.30 16.75 12.95
CA ASP A 25 -5.08 16.96 13.73
C ASP A 25 -4.83 18.46 14.00
N LEU A 26 -5.65 19.35 13.40
CA LEU A 26 -5.53 20.80 13.56
C LEU A 26 -6.26 21.26 14.81
N SER A 27 -5.60 22.11 15.60
CA SER A 27 -6.13 22.59 16.87
C SER A 27 -7.12 23.76 16.69
N ASN A 28 -7.03 24.51 15.57
CA ASN A 28 -7.82 25.71 15.38
C ASN A 28 -8.02 26.12 13.91
N ARG A 29 -8.96 27.05 13.69
CA ARG A 29 -9.29 27.58 12.35
C ARG A 29 -8.14 28.35 11.69
N SER A 30 -7.23 28.91 12.47
CA SER A 30 -6.06 29.64 11.95
C SER A 30 -5.07 28.67 11.28
N GLU A 31 -4.84 27.50 11.87
CA GLU A 31 -4.02 26.43 11.29
C GLU A 31 -4.62 25.95 9.98
N TYR A 32 -5.92 25.77 9.92
CA TYR A 32 -6.61 25.39 8.67
C TYR A 32 -6.39 26.41 7.55
N LYS A 33 -6.49 27.73 7.84
CA LYS A 33 -6.20 28.76 6.85
C LYS A 33 -4.74 28.73 6.36
N ARG A 34 -3.78 28.38 7.23
CA ARG A 34 -2.38 28.21 6.84
C ARG A 34 -2.20 27.01 5.89
N VAL A 35 -2.87 25.90 6.17
CA VAL A 35 -2.86 24.72 5.29
C VAL A 35 -3.39 25.06 3.90
N LEU A 36 -4.52 25.80 3.81
CA LEU A 36 -5.06 26.22 2.52
C LEU A 36 -4.09 27.11 1.73
N ARG A 37 -3.42 28.06 2.40
CA ARG A 37 -2.38 28.90 1.75
C ARG A 37 -1.17 28.07 1.30
N ALA A 38 -0.78 27.05 2.05
CA ALA A 38 0.30 26.14 1.64
C ALA A 38 -0.10 25.31 0.42
N VAL A 39 -1.37 24.94 0.28
CA VAL A 39 -1.90 24.29 -0.93
C VAL A 39 -1.87 25.25 -2.12
N GLU A 40 -2.28 26.52 -1.95
CA GLU A 40 -2.23 27.54 -2.99
C GLU A 40 -0.80 27.82 -3.47
N ARG A 41 0.21 27.69 -2.59
CA ARG A 41 1.63 27.85 -2.91
C ARG A 41 2.29 26.58 -3.48
N GLY A 42 1.54 25.46 -3.57
CA GLY A 42 2.07 24.17 -4.04
C GLY A 42 2.98 23.45 -3.02
N GLU A 43 3.07 23.94 -1.78
CA GLU A 43 3.85 23.31 -0.69
C GLU A 43 3.15 22.08 -0.14
N LEU A 44 1.82 22.04 -0.23
CA LEU A 44 0.98 20.90 0.11
C LEU A 44 0.05 20.54 -1.04
N ILE A 45 -0.25 19.26 -1.17
CA ILE A 45 -1.23 18.75 -2.14
C ILE A 45 -2.44 18.24 -1.35
N ARG A 46 -3.64 18.57 -1.81
CA ARG A 46 -4.87 18.04 -1.25
C ARG A 46 -5.06 16.60 -1.70
N VAL A 47 -4.85 15.65 -0.80
CA VAL A 47 -4.98 14.21 -1.06
C VAL A 47 -6.45 13.78 -1.11
N ARG A 48 -7.25 14.28 -0.18
CA ARG A 48 -8.72 14.15 -0.14
C ARG A 48 -9.32 15.27 0.73
N GLN A 49 -10.64 15.29 0.85
CA GLN A 49 -11.30 16.25 1.72
C GLN A 49 -10.79 16.12 3.17
N GLY A 50 -10.13 17.18 3.63
CA GLY A 50 -9.57 17.25 5.00
C GLY A 50 -8.24 16.51 5.18
N VAL A 51 -7.56 16.05 4.10
CA VAL A 51 -6.23 15.44 4.17
C VAL A 51 -5.30 16.09 3.14
N TYR A 52 -4.13 16.49 3.59
CA TYR A 52 -3.10 17.19 2.81
C TYR A 52 -1.76 16.48 2.98
N ALA A 53 -0.89 16.53 1.99
CA ALA A 53 0.45 15.92 2.05
C ALA A 53 1.49 16.82 1.37
N GLU A 54 2.74 16.71 1.81
CA GLU A 54 3.87 17.30 1.07
C GLU A 54 4.11 16.51 -0.22
N PRO A 55 4.40 17.17 -1.37
CA PRO A 55 4.70 16.47 -2.62
C PRO A 55 5.81 15.43 -2.48
N THR A 56 6.85 15.74 -1.73
CA THR A 56 7.99 14.85 -1.46
C THR A 56 7.62 13.64 -0.58
N ALA A 57 6.66 13.79 0.32
CA ALA A 57 6.18 12.69 1.15
C ALA A 57 5.40 11.64 0.36
N LEU A 58 4.80 12.03 -0.76
CA LEU A 58 4.10 11.12 -1.67
C LEU A 58 5.07 10.21 -2.44
N PHE A 59 6.32 10.62 -2.59
CA PHE A 59 7.38 9.86 -3.24
C PHE A 59 8.22 9.03 -2.25
N SER A 60 8.22 9.39 -0.97
CA SER A 60 8.83 8.55 0.06
C SER A 60 7.91 7.36 0.32
N THR A 61 8.40 6.21 0.17
CA THR A 61 7.86 4.86 -0.05
C THR A 61 6.67 4.41 0.83
N MET A 62 6.22 5.23 1.80
CA MET A 62 5.11 4.88 2.70
C MET A 62 4.32 6.12 3.10
N VAL A 63 3.40 6.48 2.22
CA VAL A 63 2.30 7.37 2.57
C VAL A 63 1.44 6.66 3.63
N ASP A 64 0.93 7.39 4.60
CA ASP A 64 -0.03 6.87 5.57
C ASP A 64 -1.34 6.45 4.84
N ILE A 65 -1.30 5.24 4.30
CA ILE A 65 -2.40 4.67 3.51
C ILE A 65 -3.71 4.66 4.31
N GLU A 66 -3.63 4.44 5.62
CA GLU A 66 -4.81 4.45 6.49
C GLU A 66 -5.49 5.82 6.51
N ARG A 67 -4.74 6.92 6.41
CA ARG A 67 -5.32 8.26 6.32
C ARG A 67 -5.93 8.54 4.95
N ILE A 68 -5.37 7.99 3.89
CA ILE A 68 -5.88 8.19 2.52
C ILE A 68 -7.07 7.29 2.26
N ILE A 69 -6.94 6.00 2.57
CA ILE A 69 -7.95 4.96 2.37
C ILE A 69 -8.11 4.16 3.67
N PRO A 70 -8.84 4.70 4.67
CA PRO A 70 -9.03 4.00 5.93
C PRO A 70 -9.50 2.56 5.73
N GLY A 71 -8.84 1.58 6.38
CA GLY A 71 -9.13 0.16 6.23
C GLY A 71 -8.75 -0.43 4.86
N GLY A 72 -7.95 0.29 4.06
CA GLY A 72 -7.33 -0.24 2.85
C GLY A 72 -6.22 -1.23 3.18
N VAL A 73 -5.98 -2.20 2.29
CA VAL A 73 -4.93 -3.22 2.43
C VAL A 73 -3.92 -3.06 1.31
N VAL A 74 -2.67 -2.81 1.64
CA VAL A 74 -1.56 -2.79 0.68
C VAL A 74 -1.36 -4.19 0.12
N CYS A 75 -1.31 -4.33 -1.20
CA CYS A 75 -1.27 -5.64 -1.87
C CYS A 75 -0.47 -5.60 -3.18
N LEU A 76 -0.34 -6.75 -3.82
CA LEU A 76 0.30 -6.93 -5.13
C LEU A 76 1.69 -6.28 -5.19
N TYR A 77 1.96 -5.41 -6.17
CA TYR A 77 3.29 -4.85 -6.43
C TYR A 77 3.94 -4.22 -5.20
N ASN A 78 3.19 -3.51 -4.36
CA ASN A 78 3.72 -2.89 -3.16
C ASN A 78 4.06 -3.94 -2.08
N ALA A 79 3.24 -4.98 -1.92
CA ALA A 79 3.55 -6.08 -1.02
C ALA A 79 4.73 -6.91 -1.55
N TRP A 80 4.80 -7.18 -2.87
CA TRP A 80 5.93 -7.88 -3.46
C TRP A 80 7.23 -7.10 -3.34
N SER A 81 7.20 -5.79 -3.52
CA SER A 81 8.36 -4.92 -3.29
C SER A 81 8.81 -4.97 -1.82
N TYR A 82 7.86 -4.91 -0.87
CA TYR A 82 8.16 -5.01 0.55
C TYR A 82 8.83 -6.33 0.92
N TYR A 83 8.30 -7.47 0.41
CA TYR A 83 8.87 -8.80 0.63
C TYR A 83 10.00 -9.16 -0.32
N GLN A 84 10.39 -8.27 -1.24
CA GLN A 84 11.41 -8.53 -2.26
C GLN A 84 11.09 -9.76 -3.12
N LEU A 85 9.82 -9.95 -3.47
CA LEU A 85 9.35 -11.06 -4.30
C LEU A 85 9.47 -10.78 -5.80
N SER A 86 9.54 -9.52 -6.19
CA SER A 86 9.71 -9.08 -7.59
C SER A 86 10.61 -7.85 -7.65
N THR A 87 11.33 -7.71 -8.75
CA THR A 87 12.15 -6.55 -9.08
C THR A 87 11.35 -5.42 -9.74
N THR A 88 10.09 -5.69 -10.07
CA THR A 88 9.21 -4.72 -10.72
C THR A 88 8.86 -3.57 -9.79
N VAL A 89 9.16 -2.34 -10.22
CA VAL A 89 8.80 -1.12 -9.49
C VAL A 89 7.29 -0.92 -9.56
N PRO A 90 6.60 -0.69 -8.43
CA PRO A 90 5.17 -0.45 -8.43
C PRO A 90 4.81 0.81 -9.25
N PRO A 91 3.94 0.72 -10.28
CA PRO A 91 3.53 1.90 -11.05
C PRO A 91 2.55 2.79 -10.30
N ALA A 92 1.92 2.27 -9.25
CA ALA A 92 0.93 2.93 -8.41
C ALA A 92 0.84 2.23 -7.06
N PHE A 93 0.20 2.87 -6.09
CA PHE A 93 -0.14 2.21 -4.81
C PHE A 93 -1.28 1.20 -5.02
N CYS A 94 -0.97 -0.07 -4.95
CA CYS A 94 -1.93 -1.16 -5.07
C CYS A 94 -2.65 -1.38 -3.73
N ILE A 95 -3.90 -0.94 -3.65
CA ILE A 95 -4.70 -0.99 -2.42
C ILE A 95 -5.96 -1.80 -2.65
N ALA A 96 -6.16 -2.83 -1.83
CA ALA A 96 -7.39 -3.59 -1.81
C ALA A 96 -8.41 -2.95 -0.86
N ILE A 97 -9.66 -2.91 -1.30
CA ILE A 97 -10.83 -2.50 -0.51
C ILE A 97 -11.95 -3.50 -0.67
N ARG A 98 -12.92 -3.50 0.25
CA ARG A 98 -14.11 -4.35 0.15
C ARG A 98 -14.94 -3.98 -1.08
N SER A 99 -15.47 -4.97 -1.80
CA SER A 99 -16.11 -4.79 -3.11
C SER A 99 -17.33 -3.86 -3.10
N LYS A 100 -18.02 -3.74 -1.96
CA LYS A 100 -19.18 -2.86 -1.80
C LYS A 100 -18.82 -1.42 -1.44
N ARG A 101 -17.55 -1.14 -1.16
CA ARG A 101 -17.10 0.17 -0.72
C ARG A 101 -16.87 1.09 -1.92
N LYS A 102 -17.42 2.30 -1.84
CA LYS A 102 -17.15 3.39 -2.78
C LYS A 102 -16.21 4.38 -2.10
N ILE A 103 -15.15 4.77 -2.77
CA ILE A 103 -14.22 5.82 -2.32
C ILE A 103 -13.92 6.76 -3.47
N VAL A 104 -13.65 8.01 -3.11
CA VAL A 104 -13.14 9.01 -4.05
C VAL A 104 -11.63 9.03 -3.85
N LEU A 105 -10.90 8.78 -4.93
CA LEU A 105 -9.43 8.81 -4.92
C LEU A 105 -8.94 10.24 -5.12
N PRO A 106 -7.78 10.58 -4.54
CA PRO A 106 -7.11 11.83 -4.86
C PRO A 106 -6.48 11.75 -6.25
N ASP A 107 -6.57 12.83 -7.02
CA ASP A 107 -5.95 12.92 -8.35
C ASP A 107 -4.41 13.01 -8.29
N SER A 108 -3.87 13.41 -7.14
CA SER A 108 -2.44 13.68 -6.93
C SER A 108 -1.59 12.45 -6.63
N ILE A 109 -2.20 11.30 -6.35
CA ILE A 109 -1.50 10.06 -5.99
C ILE A 109 -1.95 8.94 -6.92
N PRO A 110 -1.02 8.26 -7.61
CA PRO A 110 -1.38 7.12 -8.44
C PRO A 110 -1.78 5.94 -7.54
N ILE A 111 -3.07 5.67 -7.42
CA ILE A 111 -3.63 4.57 -6.64
C ILE A 111 -4.39 3.63 -7.57
N GLN A 112 -4.01 2.35 -7.53
CA GLN A 112 -4.71 1.27 -8.21
C GLN A 112 -5.56 0.50 -7.20
N LEU A 113 -6.90 0.59 -7.32
CA LEU A 113 -7.81 -0.13 -6.43
C LEU A 113 -8.06 -1.56 -6.90
N TYR A 114 -8.09 -2.46 -5.91
CA TYR A 114 -8.49 -3.84 -6.06
C TYR A 114 -9.70 -4.11 -5.16
N TYR A 115 -10.79 -4.60 -5.77
CA TYR A 115 -12.04 -4.85 -5.06
C TYR A 115 -12.10 -6.32 -4.65
N TRP A 116 -12.04 -6.57 -3.33
CA TRP A 116 -12.11 -7.93 -2.80
C TRP A 116 -13.46 -8.18 -2.16
N LYS A 117 -14.00 -9.38 -2.36
CA LYS A 117 -15.20 -9.84 -1.67
C LYS A 117 -14.91 -9.98 -0.17
N ASP A 118 -15.93 -9.74 0.65
CA ASP A 118 -15.82 -9.79 2.11
C ASP A 118 -15.27 -11.14 2.61
N GLU A 119 -15.66 -12.24 1.97
CA GLU A 119 -15.21 -13.60 2.28
C GLU A 119 -13.69 -13.82 2.14
N TYR A 120 -13.01 -13.00 1.33
CA TYR A 120 -11.57 -13.11 1.04
C TYR A 120 -10.75 -11.95 1.57
N PHE A 121 -11.41 -10.92 2.10
CA PHE A 121 -10.77 -9.64 2.40
C PHE A 121 -9.73 -9.75 3.51
N ASP A 122 -10.05 -10.47 4.58
CA ASP A 122 -9.21 -10.55 5.76
C ASP A 122 -8.25 -11.77 5.77
N ILE A 123 -8.29 -12.62 4.73
CA ILE A 123 -7.39 -13.78 4.62
C ILE A 123 -5.95 -13.29 4.39
N GLY A 124 -5.03 -13.60 5.30
CA GLY A 124 -3.62 -13.24 5.18
C GLY A 124 -3.36 -11.73 5.20
N VAL A 125 -4.22 -10.95 5.85
CA VAL A 125 -4.00 -9.54 6.10
C VAL A 125 -3.40 -9.36 7.48
N ILE A 126 -2.29 -8.65 7.55
CA ILE A 126 -1.55 -8.35 8.77
C ILE A 126 -1.36 -6.84 8.93
N GLU A 127 -1.08 -6.42 10.16
CA GLU A 127 -0.63 -5.07 10.46
C GLU A 127 0.89 -5.05 10.52
N GLN A 128 1.50 -4.12 9.81
CA GLN A 128 2.94 -3.91 9.78
C GLN A 128 3.27 -2.47 10.12
N ASN A 129 4.33 -2.27 10.91
CA ASN A 129 4.89 -0.95 11.14
C ASN A 129 5.95 -0.67 10.08
N VAL A 130 5.68 0.29 9.21
CA VAL A 130 6.59 0.68 8.16
C VAL A 130 6.83 2.19 8.26
N SER A 131 8.10 2.56 8.45
CA SER A 131 8.51 3.97 8.61
C SER A 131 7.72 4.74 9.68
N GLY A 132 7.34 4.07 10.78
CA GLY A 132 6.58 4.67 11.88
C GLY A 132 5.06 4.73 11.69
N HIS A 133 4.54 4.16 10.60
CA HIS A 133 3.10 4.05 10.33
C HIS A 133 2.65 2.59 10.40
N THR A 134 1.54 2.34 11.11
CA THR A 134 0.89 1.03 11.07
C THR A 134 0.06 0.95 9.80
N ILE A 135 0.40 0.03 8.91
CA ILE A 135 -0.31 -0.23 7.67
C ILE A 135 -0.86 -1.65 7.66
N ARG A 136 -2.03 -1.83 7.07
CA ARG A 136 -2.56 -3.15 6.75
C ARG A 136 -2.03 -3.60 5.40
N MET A 137 -1.46 -4.80 5.35
CA MET A 137 -0.95 -5.37 4.10
C MET A 137 -1.14 -6.88 4.06
N THR A 138 -1.02 -7.45 2.87
CA THR A 138 -1.00 -8.91 2.71
C THR A 138 0.29 -9.49 3.28
N ASP A 139 0.20 -10.63 3.97
CA ASP A 139 1.38 -11.39 4.39
C ASP A 139 2.08 -12.04 3.19
N LEU A 140 3.21 -12.67 3.45
CA LEU A 140 4.07 -13.24 2.42
C LEU A 140 3.33 -14.28 1.56
N GLU A 141 2.63 -15.23 2.17
CA GLU A 141 1.92 -16.31 1.48
C GLU A 141 0.68 -15.82 0.74
N ARG A 142 -0.05 -14.86 1.33
CA ARG A 142 -1.18 -14.23 0.66
C ARG A 142 -0.71 -13.46 -0.59
N SER A 143 0.41 -12.76 -0.50
CA SER A 143 0.99 -12.02 -1.62
C SER A 143 1.33 -12.93 -2.80
N VAL A 144 1.81 -14.14 -2.56
CA VAL A 144 2.04 -15.16 -3.60
C VAL A 144 0.71 -15.64 -4.19
N CYS A 145 -0.29 -15.93 -3.38
CA CYS A 145 -1.63 -16.31 -3.86
C CYS A 145 -2.26 -15.21 -4.73
N ASP A 146 -2.05 -13.95 -4.38
CA ASP A 146 -2.55 -12.82 -5.17
C ASP A 146 -1.85 -12.72 -6.52
N ALA A 147 -0.55 -13.02 -6.63
CA ALA A 147 0.14 -13.12 -7.93
C ALA A 147 -0.53 -14.17 -8.84
N ILE A 148 -0.80 -15.35 -8.31
CA ILE A 148 -1.52 -16.40 -9.06
C ILE A 148 -2.93 -15.94 -9.47
N LYS A 149 -3.66 -15.30 -8.56
CA LYS A 149 -5.03 -14.83 -8.80
C LYS A 149 -5.10 -13.77 -9.87
N TYR A 150 -4.14 -12.87 -9.90
CA TYR A 150 -4.09 -11.74 -10.82
C TYR A 150 -3.16 -11.96 -12.03
N ARG A 151 -2.62 -13.15 -12.25
CA ARG A 151 -1.66 -13.50 -13.31
C ARG A 151 -2.01 -12.97 -14.71
N ASN A 152 -3.29 -12.96 -15.06
CA ASN A 152 -3.77 -12.46 -16.36
C ASN A 152 -3.71 -10.92 -16.47
N LYS A 153 -3.62 -10.22 -15.35
CA LYS A 153 -3.53 -8.74 -15.30
C LYS A 153 -2.10 -8.25 -15.14
N ILE A 154 -1.29 -9.00 -14.42
CA ILE A 154 0.09 -8.63 -14.09
C ILE A 154 1.12 -9.20 -15.09
N GLY A 155 0.74 -10.22 -15.85
CA GLY A 155 1.64 -11.01 -16.72
C GLY A 155 2.09 -12.32 -16.05
N MET A 156 2.33 -13.32 -16.89
CA MET A 156 2.76 -14.64 -16.44
C MET A 156 4.21 -14.64 -15.95
N ASP A 157 5.03 -13.78 -16.52
CA ASP A 157 6.44 -13.55 -16.19
C ASP A 157 6.61 -13.04 -14.75
N ILE A 158 5.87 -12.01 -14.38
CA ILE A 158 5.85 -11.46 -13.01
C ILE A 158 5.30 -12.50 -12.03
N CYS A 159 4.24 -13.22 -12.41
CA CYS A 159 3.69 -14.27 -11.57
C CYS A 159 4.73 -15.38 -11.30
N ALA A 160 5.45 -15.83 -12.35
CA ALA A 160 6.50 -16.84 -12.23
C ALA A 160 7.68 -16.32 -11.39
N GLU A 161 8.07 -15.05 -11.55
CA GLU A 161 9.12 -14.41 -10.74
C GLU A 161 8.77 -14.46 -9.26
N VAL A 162 7.55 -14.03 -8.88
CA VAL A 162 7.07 -14.01 -7.51
C VAL A 162 7.07 -15.42 -6.90
N VAL A 163 6.55 -16.42 -7.61
CA VAL A 163 6.51 -17.81 -7.13
C VAL A 163 7.93 -18.36 -6.98
N ARG A 164 8.79 -18.17 -7.97
CA ARG A 164 10.19 -18.66 -7.94
C ARG A 164 10.97 -18.02 -6.79
N THR A 165 10.83 -16.72 -6.60
CA THR A 165 11.50 -15.99 -5.51
C THR A 165 11.02 -16.48 -4.16
N TYR A 166 9.71 -16.67 -3.99
CA TYR A 166 9.14 -17.23 -2.77
C TYR A 166 9.68 -18.64 -2.45
N LEU A 167 9.72 -19.53 -3.44
CA LEU A 167 10.20 -20.90 -3.24
C LEU A 167 11.66 -21.00 -2.80
N LYS A 168 12.48 -20.00 -3.11
CA LYS A 168 13.89 -19.91 -2.68
C LYS A 168 14.06 -19.39 -1.25
N ARG A 169 13.02 -18.87 -0.64
CA ARG A 169 13.10 -18.27 0.72
C ARG A 169 13.15 -19.34 1.80
N ASN A 170 13.91 -19.07 2.86
CA ASN A 170 14.00 -19.93 4.03
C ASN A 170 12.83 -19.73 5.00
N ASP A 171 12.20 -18.55 4.98
CA ASP A 171 11.07 -18.17 5.83
C ASP A 171 9.69 -18.49 5.22
N ARG A 172 9.67 -19.23 4.10
CA ARG A 172 8.43 -19.68 3.45
C ARG A 172 7.65 -20.64 4.30
N ASN A 173 6.32 -20.51 4.28
CA ASN A 173 5.41 -21.45 4.95
C ASN A 173 4.46 -22.08 3.91
N LEU A 174 4.86 -23.25 3.39
CA LEU A 174 4.08 -23.96 2.37
C LEU A 174 2.70 -24.39 2.86
N SER A 175 2.57 -24.80 4.14
CA SER A 175 1.27 -25.17 4.70
C SER A 175 0.30 -23.99 4.66
N ARG A 176 0.73 -22.82 5.10
CA ARG A 176 -0.07 -21.58 5.04
C ARG A 176 -0.37 -21.17 3.60
N LEU A 177 0.60 -21.28 2.69
CA LEU A 177 0.41 -20.98 1.28
C LEU A 177 -0.71 -21.84 0.67
N TYR A 178 -0.68 -23.17 0.91
CA TYR A 178 -1.69 -24.08 0.41
C TYR A 178 -3.07 -23.84 1.01
N ASP A 179 -3.15 -23.52 2.29
CA ASP A 179 -4.41 -23.16 2.95
C ASP A 179 -5.03 -21.90 2.34
N TYR A 180 -4.23 -20.86 2.10
CA TYR A 180 -4.71 -19.65 1.43
C TYR A 180 -5.09 -19.92 -0.01
N ALA A 181 -4.31 -20.72 -0.75
CA ALA A 181 -4.61 -21.07 -2.13
C ALA A 181 -5.94 -21.81 -2.27
N LYS A 182 -6.28 -22.70 -1.33
CA LYS A 182 -7.59 -23.37 -1.28
C LYS A 182 -8.72 -22.37 -1.02
N LYS A 183 -8.59 -21.53 0.01
CA LYS A 183 -9.59 -20.51 0.36
C LYS A 183 -9.81 -19.51 -0.77
N LEU A 184 -8.74 -19.07 -1.43
CA LEU A 184 -8.77 -18.12 -2.54
C LEU A 184 -9.09 -18.74 -3.91
N ARG A 185 -9.29 -20.08 -3.96
CA ARG A 185 -9.61 -20.86 -5.16
C ARG A 185 -8.55 -20.79 -6.26
N VAL A 186 -7.28 -20.72 -5.87
CA VAL A 186 -6.13 -20.68 -6.79
C VAL A 186 -5.22 -21.90 -6.68
N TYR A 187 -5.58 -22.90 -5.88
CA TYR A 187 -4.77 -24.07 -5.55
C TYR A 187 -4.24 -24.83 -6.78
N LYS A 188 -5.14 -25.16 -7.73
CA LYS A 188 -4.75 -25.90 -8.95
C LYS A 188 -3.71 -25.14 -9.78
N THR A 189 -3.93 -23.84 -9.93
CA THR A 189 -3.02 -22.98 -10.70
C THR A 189 -1.69 -22.80 -9.97
N LEU A 190 -1.71 -22.67 -8.64
CA LEU A 190 -0.49 -22.58 -7.83
C LEU A 190 0.37 -23.83 -8.01
N ASN A 191 -0.21 -25.04 -7.91
CA ASN A 191 0.53 -26.28 -8.10
C ASN A 191 1.21 -26.34 -9.48
N TYR A 192 0.50 -25.98 -10.54
CA TYR A 192 1.06 -25.90 -11.87
C TYR A 192 2.29 -24.97 -11.94
N PHE A 193 2.22 -23.80 -11.31
CA PHE A 193 3.38 -22.89 -11.26
C PHE A 193 4.54 -23.45 -10.43
N ILE A 194 4.26 -24.16 -9.34
CA ILE A 194 5.29 -24.78 -8.51
C ILE A 194 6.00 -25.89 -9.30
N GLU A 195 5.24 -26.76 -9.98
CA GLU A 195 5.78 -27.86 -10.81
C GLU A 195 6.74 -27.31 -11.87
N ILE A 196 6.29 -26.33 -12.67
CA ILE A 196 7.14 -25.73 -13.74
C ILE A 196 8.38 -25.01 -13.16
N THR A 197 8.30 -24.51 -11.93
CA THR A 197 9.42 -23.77 -11.34
C THR A 197 10.48 -24.69 -10.74
N LEU A 198 10.12 -25.93 -10.43
CA LEU A 198 11.04 -26.93 -9.85
C LEU A 198 11.73 -27.80 -10.93
N GLU A 199 11.26 -27.76 -12.17
CA GLU A 199 11.94 -28.30 -13.34
C GLU A 199 13.07 -27.36 -13.82
#